data_8af04cd7c4d39084655fd4fa738c71e5
#
_entry.id   8af04cd7c4d39084655fd4fa738c71e5
#
_cell.length_a   1.000
_cell.length_b   1.000
_cell.length_c   1.000
_cell.angle_alpha   90.00
_cell.angle_beta   90.00
_cell.angle_gamma   90.00
#
_symmetry.space_group_name_H-M   'P 1'
#
loop_
_entity.id
_entity.type
_entity.pdbx_description
1 polymer ?
#
loop_
_entity_poly.entity_id
_entity_poly.type
_entity_poly.pdbx_seq_one_letter_code
_entity_poly.pdbx_strand_id
1 'polypeptide(L)'
;ADGGIKNNGDAVKAFAAGASGIMMGSFFAGHDECDRGVNGDHIFRGLASRETQLNQNPDAINNLKALHVEGASGSVHHKGSIDHSIQMLINNICSGLSYCGSPDLKHFRENSTYIEVSSQSTIESNKRI
;
A
#
# COMPACT_ATOMS: atom_id res chain seq x y z
N ALA A 1 0.40 -7.38 7.29
CA ALA A 1 1.24 -6.18 7.34
C ALA A 1 0.37 -4.96 7.08
N ASP A 2 0.43 -3.98 7.96
CA ASP A 2 -0.42 -2.78 7.91
C ASP A 2 0.40 -1.59 7.37
N GLY A 3 0.12 -1.23 6.12
CA GLY A 3 0.72 -0.08 5.46
C GLY A 3 2.19 -0.25 5.07
N GLY A 4 2.78 0.84 4.57
CA GLY A 4 4.18 0.85 4.14
C GLY A 4 4.48 0.15 2.80
N ILE A 5 3.52 -0.56 2.22
CA ILE A 5 3.66 -1.24 0.93
C ILE A 5 3.50 -0.20 -0.19
N LYS A 6 4.58 0.12 -0.86
CA LYS A 6 4.62 1.14 -1.92
C LYS A 6 4.67 0.54 -3.33
N ASN A 7 5.13 -0.69 -3.44
CA ASN A 7 5.28 -1.40 -4.70
C ASN A 7 5.05 -2.90 -4.52
N ASN A 8 4.95 -3.63 -5.63
CA ASN A 8 4.68 -5.06 -5.60
C ASN A 8 5.80 -5.87 -4.93
N GLY A 9 7.06 -5.43 -5.02
CA GLY A 9 8.18 -6.07 -4.33
C GLY A 9 8.08 -5.98 -2.80
N ASP A 10 7.52 -4.88 -2.28
CA ASP A 10 7.27 -4.75 -0.84
C ASP A 10 6.19 -5.74 -0.39
N ALA A 11 5.16 -5.98 -1.22
CA ALA A 11 4.14 -7.00 -0.97
C ALA A 11 4.75 -8.41 -0.89
N VAL A 12 5.64 -8.76 -1.83
CA VAL A 12 6.37 -10.03 -1.83
C VAL A 12 7.19 -10.19 -0.54
N LYS A 13 7.96 -9.15 -0.17
CA LYS A 13 8.75 -9.17 1.08
C LYS A 13 7.88 -9.30 2.32
N ALA A 14 6.72 -8.66 2.37
CA ALA A 14 5.78 -8.77 3.48
C ALA A 14 5.26 -10.21 3.64
N PHE A 15 4.90 -10.89 2.55
CA PHE A 15 4.47 -12.28 2.59
C PHE A 15 5.62 -13.21 3.00
N ALA A 16 6.83 -12.99 2.51
CA ALA A 16 8.01 -13.74 2.94
C ALA A 16 8.28 -13.57 4.45
N ALA A 17 8.08 -12.36 4.98
CA ALA A 17 8.21 -12.05 6.41
C ALA A 17 7.08 -12.64 7.28
N GLY A 18 6.11 -13.36 6.70
CA GLY A 18 5.07 -14.06 7.45
C GLY A 18 3.70 -13.38 7.44
N ALA A 19 3.51 -12.29 6.70
CA ALA A 19 2.20 -11.65 6.62
C ALA A 19 1.16 -12.62 6.02
N SER A 20 -0.01 -12.70 6.65
CA SER A 20 -1.18 -13.44 6.13
C SER A 20 -2.03 -12.59 5.21
N GLY A 21 -1.96 -11.28 5.37
CA GLY A 21 -2.60 -10.28 4.53
C GLY A 21 -1.80 -8.99 4.55
N ILE A 22 -2.03 -8.13 3.57
CA ILE A 22 -1.38 -6.82 3.43
C ILE A 22 -2.41 -5.72 3.26
N MET A 23 -2.21 -4.60 3.94
CA MET A 23 -3.04 -3.41 3.80
C MET A 23 -2.29 -2.36 2.98
N MET A 24 -2.93 -1.85 1.93
CA MET A 24 -2.31 -0.95 0.96
C MET A 24 -3.25 0.20 0.59
N GLY A 25 -3.28 1.28 1.37
CA GLY A 25 -4.16 2.41 1.08
C GLY A 25 -3.79 3.15 -0.20
N SER A 26 -2.55 3.59 -0.33
CA SER A 26 -2.08 4.36 -1.50
C SER A 26 -2.04 3.56 -2.81
N PHE A 27 -1.93 2.24 -2.73
CA PHE A 27 -2.00 1.37 -3.90
C PHE A 27 -3.37 1.45 -4.55
N PHE A 28 -4.43 1.35 -3.74
CA PHE A 28 -5.81 1.37 -4.20
C PHE A 28 -6.31 2.77 -4.56
N ALA A 29 -5.79 3.81 -3.92
CA ALA A 29 -6.20 5.18 -4.22
C ALA A 29 -5.93 5.55 -5.68
N GLY A 30 -6.89 6.26 -6.29
CA GLY A 30 -6.82 6.71 -7.67
C GLY A 30 -7.46 5.78 -8.70
N HIS A 31 -7.96 4.61 -8.30
CA HIS A 31 -8.71 3.73 -9.19
C HIS A 31 -10.17 4.14 -9.31
N ASP A 32 -10.83 3.69 -10.39
CA ASP A 32 -12.22 4.04 -10.70
C ASP A 32 -13.20 3.60 -9.60
N GLU A 33 -12.88 2.50 -8.92
CA GLU A 33 -13.70 1.89 -7.88
C GLU A 33 -13.51 2.55 -6.50
N CYS A 34 -12.59 3.49 -6.37
CA CYS A 34 -12.36 4.23 -5.12
C CYS A 34 -13.23 5.47 -5.02
N ASP A 35 -13.50 5.88 -3.78
CA ASP A 35 -14.18 7.14 -3.50
C ASP A 35 -13.49 8.32 -4.16
N ARG A 36 -14.31 9.21 -4.72
CA ARG A 36 -13.86 10.48 -5.27
C ARG A 36 -14.13 11.61 -4.29
N GLY A 37 -13.31 12.64 -4.35
CA GLY A 37 -13.55 13.88 -3.63
C GLY A 37 -14.81 14.61 -4.14
N VAL A 38 -15.19 15.64 -3.41
CA VAL A 38 -16.41 16.46 -3.71
C VAL A 38 -16.41 16.99 -5.16
N ASN A 39 -15.23 17.26 -5.70
CA ASN A 39 -15.08 17.77 -7.08
C ASN A 39 -14.87 16.66 -8.12
N GLY A 40 -15.02 15.38 -7.75
CA GLY A 40 -14.78 14.25 -8.63
C GLY A 40 -13.30 13.85 -8.76
N ASP A 41 -12.40 14.51 -8.04
CA ASP A 41 -10.98 14.19 -8.04
C ASP A 41 -10.69 12.91 -7.27
N HIS A 42 -9.65 12.18 -7.67
CA HIS A 42 -9.15 11.05 -6.90
C HIS A 42 -8.33 11.55 -5.71
N ILE A 43 -8.80 11.21 -4.52
CA ILE A 43 -8.19 11.65 -3.26
C ILE A 43 -7.73 10.43 -2.46
N PHE A 44 -6.49 10.48 -1.99
CA PHE A 44 -6.03 9.59 -0.92
C PHE A 44 -6.24 10.27 0.43
N ARG A 45 -6.87 9.55 1.37
CA ARG A 45 -7.06 10.00 2.75
C ARG A 45 -6.69 8.89 3.70
N GLY A 46 -5.77 9.17 4.61
CA GLY A 46 -5.55 8.30 5.76
C GLY A 46 -6.75 8.35 6.71
N LEU A 47 -7.11 7.24 7.36
CA LEU A 47 -8.20 7.20 8.34
C LEU A 47 -8.02 8.22 9.47
N ALA A 48 -6.78 8.47 9.88
CA ALA A 48 -6.42 9.46 10.88
C ALA A 48 -6.19 10.87 10.31
N SER A 49 -6.53 11.13 9.03
CA SER A 49 -6.44 12.48 8.48
C SER A 49 -7.51 13.39 9.10
N ARG A 50 -7.18 14.68 9.20
CA ARG A 50 -8.10 15.68 9.73
C ARG A 50 -9.45 15.68 9.00
N GLU A 51 -9.41 15.56 7.68
CA GLU A 51 -10.62 15.56 6.83
C GLU A 51 -11.53 14.37 7.15
N THR A 52 -10.94 13.18 7.28
CA THR A 52 -11.71 11.97 7.63
C THR A 52 -12.34 12.11 9.01
N GLN A 53 -11.60 12.62 10.01
CA GLN A 53 -12.11 12.81 11.34
C GLN A 53 -13.24 13.86 11.42
N LEU A 54 -13.12 14.95 10.66
CA LEU A 54 -14.18 15.97 10.56
C LEU A 54 -15.43 15.45 9.85
N ASN A 55 -15.27 14.61 8.83
CA ASN A 55 -16.40 13.98 8.13
C ASN A 55 -17.15 12.98 9.04
N GLN A 56 -16.43 12.26 9.90
CA GLN A 56 -17.01 11.31 10.85
C GLN A 56 -17.65 12.01 12.08
N ASN A 57 -17.11 13.15 12.46
CA ASN A 57 -17.59 13.94 13.59
C ASN A 57 -17.53 15.43 13.27
N PRO A 58 -18.57 15.98 12.62
CA PRO A 58 -18.63 17.40 12.26
C PRO A 58 -18.52 18.36 13.46
N ASP A 59 -18.96 17.93 14.63
CA ASP A 59 -18.91 18.74 15.86
C ASP A 59 -17.48 18.90 16.41
N ALA A 60 -16.55 18.05 15.96
CA ALA A 60 -15.14 18.16 16.32
C ALA A 60 -14.46 19.43 15.76
N ILE A 61 -15.08 20.12 14.81
CA ILE A 61 -14.63 21.43 14.31
C ILE A 61 -14.46 22.45 15.45
N ASN A 62 -15.34 22.39 16.44
CA ASN A 62 -15.35 23.31 17.59
C ASN A 62 -14.36 22.88 18.69
N ASN A 63 -13.79 21.70 18.60
CA ASN A 63 -12.86 21.16 19.58
C ASN A 63 -11.63 20.55 18.93
N LEU A 64 -10.82 21.38 18.27
CA LEU A 64 -9.61 20.98 17.52
C LEU A 64 -8.56 20.23 18.38
N LYS A 65 -8.63 20.36 19.72
CA LYS A 65 -7.72 19.65 20.64
C LYS A 65 -8.06 18.16 20.77
N ALA A 66 -9.25 17.74 20.34
CA ALA A 66 -9.68 16.35 20.38
C ALA A 66 -9.33 15.57 19.10
N LEU A 67 -8.76 16.21 18.08
CA LEU A 67 -8.38 15.59 16.84
C LEU A 67 -6.94 15.06 16.91
N HIS A 68 -6.79 13.74 16.87
CA HIS A 68 -5.49 13.10 16.69
C HIS A 68 -5.19 12.96 15.21
N VAL A 69 -4.55 13.97 14.64
CA VAL A 69 -4.25 14.00 13.20
C VAL A 69 -2.89 13.37 12.94
N GLU A 70 -2.88 12.16 12.42
CA GLU A 70 -1.66 11.43 12.04
C GLU A 70 -1.62 11.05 10.55
N GLY A 71 -2.73 11.24 9.82
CA GLY A 71 -2.85 10.87 8.42
C GLY A 71 -2.66 12.03 7.46
N ALA A 72 -2.04 11.74 6.32
CA ALA A 72 -1.96 12.66 5.20
C ALA A 72 -3.17 12.51 4.27
N SER A 73 -3.60 13.61 3.66
CA SER A 73 -4.53 13.62 2.55
C SER A 73 -3.90 14.34 1.36
N GLY A 74 -4.26 13.95 0.15
CA GLY A 74 -3.76 14.59 -1.05
C GLY A 74 -4.41 14.05 -2.32
N SER A 75 -4.32 14.82 -3.40
CA SER A 75 -4.74 14.36 -4.71
C SER A 75 -3.84 13.24 -5.20
N VAL A 76 -4.44 12.25 -5.86
CA VAL A 76 -3.73 11.14 -6.48
C VAL A 76 -4.06 11.07 -7.96
N HIS A 77 -3.10 10.61 -8.75
CA HIS A 77 -3.30 10.44 -10.17
C HIS A 77 -4.32 9.33 -10.44
N HIS A 78 -5.17 9.54 -11.46
CA HIS A 78 -6.12 8.53 -11.93
C HIS A 78 -5.38 7.34 -12.54
N LYS A 79 -5.74 6.13 -12.12
CA LYS A 79 -5.07 4.88 -12.49
C LYS A 79 -5.92 3.94 -13.35
N GLY A 80 -7.19 4.33 -13.63
CA GLY A 80 -8.15 3.46 -14.32
C GLY A 80 -8.71 2.36 -13.42
N SER A 81 -9.23 1.27 -14.02
CA SER A 81 -9.78 0.16 -13.26
C SER A 81 -8.74 -0.54 -12.40
N ILE A 82 -9.16 -0.96 -11.22
CA ILE A 82 -8.35 -1.70 -10.26
C ILE A 82 -7.94 -3.09 -10.74
N ASP A 83 -8.71 -3.68 -11.64
CA ASP A 83 -8.49 -5.06 -12.13
C ASP A 83 -7.08 -5.27 -12.68
N HIS A 84 -6.60 -4.31 -13.48
CA HIS A 84 -5.25 -4.38 -14.03
C HIS A 84 -4.18 -4.35 -12.94
N SER A 85 -4.35 -3.46 -11.95
CA SER A 85 -3.41 -3.33 -10.83
C SER A 85 -3.38 -4.58 -9.94
N ILE A 86 -4.53 -5.18 -9.69
CA ILE A 86 -4.65 -6.44 -8.94
C ILE A 86 -3.99 -7.58 -9.71
N GLN A 87 -4.26 -7.71 -11.01
CA GLN A 87 -3.64 -8.75 -11.82
C GLN A 87 -2.12 -8.64 -11.84
N MET A 88 -1.59 -7.42 -11.98
CA MET A 88 -0.16 -7.17 -11.88
C MET A 88 0.41 -7.53 -10.50
N LEU A 89 -0.29 -7.19 -9.43
CA LEU A 89 0.13 -7.54 -8.08
C LEU A 89 0.22 -9.06 -7.91
N ILE A 90 -0.81 -9.80 -8.32
CA ILE A 90 -0.85 -11.27 -8.26
C ILE A 90 0.31 -11.86 -9.06
N ASN A 91 0.51 -11.42 -10.29
CA ASN A 91 1.59 -11.91 -11.16
C ASN A 91 2.97 -11.67 -10.53
N ASN A 92 3.19 -10.50 -9.92
CA ASN A 92 4.46 -10.20 -9.26
C ASN A 92 4.68 -11.01 -7.98
N ILE A 93 3.61 -11.31 -7.21
CA ILE A 93 3.69 -12.22 -6.07
C ILE A 93 4.04 -13.63 -6.54
N CYS A 94 3.37 -14.14 -7.58
CA CYS A 94 3.69 -15.44 -8.17
C CYS A 94 5.13 -15.51 -8.67
N SER A 95 5.62 -14.45 -9.31
CA SER A 95 7.03 -14.36 -9.73
C SER A 95 7.98 -14.41 -8.54
N GLY A 96 7.66 -13.71 -7.45
CA GLY A 96 8.46 -13.75 -6.22
C GLY A 96 8.53 -15.15 -5.62
N LEU A 97 7.40 -15.86 -5.57
CA LEU A 97 7.36 -17.26 -5.13
C LEU A 97 8.23 -18.15 -6.04
N SER A 98 8.11 -17.97 -7.35
CA SER A 98 8.88 -18.73 -8.34
C SER A 98 10.39 -18.54 -8.18
N TYR A 99 10.85 -17.29 -8.00
CA TYR A 99 12.27 -17.01 -7.75
C TYR A 99 12.82 -17.69 -6.48
N CYS A 100 11.97 -17.90 -5.48
CA CYS A 100 12.32 -18.61 -4.25
C CYS A 100 12.02 -20.13 -4.32
N GLY A 101 11.62 -20.67 -5.49
CA GLY A 101 11.28 -22.09 -5.64
C GLY A 101 10.09 -22.53 -4.78
N SER A 102 9.17 -21.61 -4.46
CA SER A 102 8.07 -21.85 -3.55
C SER A 102 6.75 -22.07 -4.29
N PRO A 103 6.09 -23.22 -4.11
CA PRO A 103 4.83 -23.53 -4.78
C PRO A 103 3.64 -22.78 -4.18
N ASP A 104 3.73 -22.33 -2.94
CA ASP A 104 2.68 -21.65 -2.21
C ASP A 104 3.24 -20.69 -1.14
N LEU A 105 2.35 -19.87 -0.54
CA LEU A 105 2.73 -18.90 0.48
C LEU A 105 3.22 -19.54 1.78
N LYS A 106 2.80 -20.76 2.12
CA LYS A 106 3.27 -21.44 3.32
C LYS A 106 4.73 -21.82 3.14
N HIS A 107 5.07 -22.52 2.05
CA HIS A 107 6.44 -22.88 1.72
C HIS A 107 7.32 -21.63 1.59
N PHE A 108 6.81 -20.57 1.00
CA PHE A 108 7.51 -19.30 0.84
C PHE A 108 7.92 -18.69 2.19
N ARG A 109 7.02 -18.65 3.18
CA ARG A 109 7.32 -18.16 4.54
C ARG A 109 8.34 -19.02 5.29
N GLU A 110 8.24 -20.34 5.13
CA GLU A 110 9.10 -21.30 5.85
C GLU A 110 10.53 -21.33 5.27
N ASN A 111 10.70 -21.02 3.97
CA ASN A 111 11.96 -21.23 3.26
C ASN A 111 12.59 -19.94 2.73
N SER A 112 11.94 -18.79 2.86
CA SER A 112 12.53 -17.51 2.46
C SER A 112 13.66 -17.11 3.39
N THR A 113 14.74 -16.61 2.80
CA THR A 113 15.88 -16.05 3.50
C THR A 113 16.04 -14.58 3.16
N TYR A 114 16.55 -13.80 4.12
CA TYR A 114 16.83 -12.39 3.96
C TYR A 114 18.33 -12.16 4.05
N ILE A 115 18.80 -11.25 3.24
CA ILE A 115 20.16 -10.74 3.33
C ILE A 115 20.12 -9.25 3.67
N GLU A 116 21.00 -8.82 4.54
CA GLU A 116 21.20 -7.41 4.80
C GLU A 116 21.93 -6.77 3.61
N VAL A 117 21.42 -5.64 3.13
CA VAL A 117 22.01 -4.90 2.03
C VAL A 117 22.39 -3.49 2.46
N SER A 118 23.45 -2.94 1.87
CA SER A 118 23.84 -1.56 2.10
C SER A 118 22.86 -0.57 1.46
N SER A 119 22.87 0.67 1.94
CA SER A 119 22.08 1.74 1.32
C SER A 119 22.43 1.93 -0.17
N GLN A 120 23.68 1.73 -0.54
CA GLN A 120 24.13 1.81 -1.93
C GLN A 120 23.52 0.73 -2.78
N SER A 121 23.49 -0.53 -2.32
CA SER A 121 22.82 -1.64 -3.01
C SER A 121 21.32 -1.40 -3.18
N THR A 122 20.69 -0.77 -2.18
CA THR A 122 19.27 -0.39 -2.28
C THR A 122 19.04 0.65 -3.39
N ILE A 123 19.93 1.63 -3.53
CA ILE A 123 19.85 2.65 -4.60
C ILE A 123 20.06 2.00 -5.97
N GLU A 124 21.04 1.11 -6.08
CA GLU A 124 21.38 0.41 -7.35
C GLU A 124 20.29 -0.57 -7.79
N SER A 125 19.54 -1.15 -6.85
CA SER A 125 18.42 -2.06 -7.14
C SER A 125 17.13 -1.34 -7.56
N ASN A 126 17.07 -0.01 -7.42
CA ASN A 126 15.96 0.75 -7.92
C ASN A 126 15.90 0.70 -9.46
N LYS A 127 14.66 0.64 -9.96
CA LYS A 127 14.40 0.59 -11.39
C LYS A 127 15.07 1.78 -12.09
N ARG A 128 16.05 1.49 -12.94
CA ARG A 128 16.63 2.51 -13.81
C ARG A 128 15.67 2.75 -14.97
N ILE A 129 15.17 3.98 -15.08
CA ILE A 129 14.36 4.45 -16.20
C ILE A 129 15.31 4.98 -17.27
#